data_a8fd7ce42a14e54bf23c3d16220de105
#
_entry.id   a8fd7ce42a14e54bf23c3d16220de105
#
_cell.length_a   1.000
_cell.length_b   1.000
_cell.length_c   1.000
_cell.angle_alpha   90.00
_cell.angle_beta   90.00
_cell.angle_gamma   90.00
#
_symmetry.space_group_name_H-M   'P 1'
#
loop_
_entity.id
_entity.type
_entity.pdbx_description
1 polymer ?
#
loop_
_entity_poly.entity_id
_entity_poly.type
_entity_poly.pdbx_seq_one_letter_code
_entity_poly.pdbx_strand_id
1 'polypeptide(L)'
;MSYADLVFKNMCQDILENGTDTRGETVRPHWPDGTAAYTIKKFGICNRYDLRREFPALTLRKTALRSAMDEILWIWQKKSNNIKDLNSHIWDSWADKDGSIGKAYGYQLGKLYPYKDVTLDGLKKAFTDGKYMKDEFAGTDMFVAKNGDDVVRWYAMKIGGMWNMDQVNKMIYDLRNAPFSRRIITSIYNFEDLTEMALYPCAYSMTFNVTQDKDSGRLVLNAILNQRSNDILAAGNWNVCQYALLVMMIAQVCDMIPGELVHMIADAHIYDRHIDIIKELITREPLPAPVVKLNPDVKNFYDFTVDDLMVENYQTHPQIKNIPVAI
;
A
#
# COMPACT_ATOMS: atom_id res chain seq x y z
N MET A 1 20.30 14.80 -4.72
CA MET A 1 19.80 14.87 -3.32
C MET A 1 18.38 14.35 -3.35
N SER A 2 18.08 13.31 -2.58
CA SER A 2 16.73 12.72 -2.53
C SER A 2 15.73 13.69 -1.88
N TYR A 3 14.60 13.91 -2.54
CA TYR A 3 13.50 14.71 -2.00
C TYR A 3 12.80 13.98 -0.84
N ALA A 4 12.71 12.65 -0.91
CA ALA A 4 12.14 11.84 0.17
C ALA A 4 12.90 12.02 1.50
N ASP A 5 14.23 12.14 1.45
CA ASP A 5 15.05 12.43 2.62
C ASP A 5 14.75 13.82 3.20
N LEU A 6 14.55 14.82 2.36
CA LEU A 6 14.18 16.18 2.82
C LEU A 6 12.82 16.19 3.50
N VAL A 7 11.82 15.51 2.90
CA VAL A 7 10.48 15.35 3.49
C VAL A 7 10.58 14.65 4.85
N PHE A 8 11.36 13.57 4.93
CA PHE A 8 11.55 12.82 6.18
C PHE A 8 12.23 13.66 7.25
N LYS A 9 13.33 14.36 6.92
CA LYS A 9 14.06 15.22 7.88
C LYS A 9 13.17 16.32 8.42
N ASN A 10 12.45 17.04 7.55
CA ASN A 10 11.56 18.12 7.95
C ASN A 10 10.39 17.61 8.83
N MET A 11 9.80 16.49 8.47
CA MET A 11 8.75 15.86 9.27
C MET A 11 9.26 15.44 10.65
N CYS A 12 10.41 14.76 10.73
CA CYS A 12 11.00 14.36 12.00
C CYS A 12 11.36 15.55 12.88
N GLN A 13 11.96 16.59 12.31
CA GLN A 13 12.29 17.81 13.02
C GLN A 13 11.05 18.49 13.58
N ASP A 14 9.99 18.63 12.76
CA ASP A 14 8.73 19.23 13.17
C ASP A 14 8.03 18.42 14.29
N ILE A 15 8.08 17.08 14.25
CA ILE A 15 7.56 16.24 15.33
C ILE A 15 8.37 16.46 16.62
N LEU A 16 9.71 16.47 16.55
CA LEU A 16 10.57 16.63 17.72
C LEU A 16 10.44 18.01 18.37
N GLU A 17 10.27 19.07 17.59
CA GLU A 17 10.20 20.45 18.07
C GLU A 17 8.80 20.88 18.48
N ASN A 18 7.78 20.45 17.76
CA ASN A 18 6.42 20.95 17.86
C ASN A 18 5.37 19.85 18.16
N GLY A 19 5.81 18.62 18.40
CA GLY A 19 4.92 17.50 18.70
C GLY A 19 4.46 17.50 20.17
N THR A 20 3.37 16.77 20.41
CA THR A 20 2.85 16.53 21.77
C THR A 20 3.53 15.29 22.37
N ASP A 21 4.16 15.45 23.53
CA ASP A 21 4.73 14.34 24.29
C ASP A 21 3.62 13.63 25.11
N THR A 22 3.57 12.29 25.00
CA THR A 22 2.56 11.47 25.69
C THR A 22 3.06 10.89 27.01
N ARG A 23 4.24 11.26 27.50
CA ARG A 23 4.73 10.80 28.82
C ARG A 23 3.80 11.24 29.94
N GLY A 24 3.42 10.27 30.77
CA GLY A 24 2.46 10.48 31.85
C GLY A 24 1.01 10.20 31.47
N GLU A 25 0.72 9.98 30.19
CA GLU A 25 -0.62 9.62 29.72
C GLU A 25 -0.81 8.09 29.70
N THR A 26 -2.05 7.64 29.68
CA THR A 26 -2.36 6.23 29.48
C THR A 26 -2.17 5.88 28.01
N VAL A 27 -1.19 5.05 27.70
CA VAL A 27 -0.90 4.59 26.34
C VAL A 27 -1.08 3.07 26.24
N ARG A 28 -1.57 2.60 25.09
CA ARG A 28 -1.77 1.17 24.84
C ARG A 28 -0.46 0.41 24.56
N PRO A 29 0.44 0.93 23.69
CA PRO A 29 1.61 0.17 23.29
C PRO A 29 2.64 0.06 24.43
N HIS A 30 3.33 -1.08 24.46
CA HIS A 30 4.38 -1.38 25.43
C HIS A 30 5.65 -1.87 24.72
N TRP A 31 6.76 -1.62 25.33
CA TRP A 31 8.03 -2.23 24.94
C TRP A 31 8.08 -3.71 25.35
N PRO A 32 8.98 -4.53 24.75
CA PRO A 32 9.10 -5.96 25.12
C PRO A 32 9.37 -6.22 26.60
N ASP A 33 9.92 -5.25 27.33
CA ASP A 33 10.14 -5.32 28.77
C ASP A 33 8.90 -4.96 29.62
N GLY A 34 7.75 -4.72 28.99
CA GLY A 34 6.49 -4.39 29.63
C GLY A 34 6.34 -2.92 30.01
N THR A 35 7.34 -2.08 29.78
CA THR A 35 7.22 -0.63 30.05
C THR A 35 6.37 0.06 28.98
N ALA A 36 5.65 1.11 29.37
CA ALA A 36 4.82 1.89 28.45
C ALA A 36 5.69 2.53 27.34
N ALA A 37 5.24 2.43 26.11
CA ALA A 37 5.92 3.02 24.96
C ALA A 37 5.31 4.39 24.64
N TYR A 38 5.94 5.44 25.15
CA TYR A 38 5.51 6.82 24.95
C TYR A 38 5.99 7.36 23.59
N THR A 39 5.33 8.41 23.14
CA THR A 39 5.63 9.03 21.83
C THR A 39 5.68 10.54 21.93
N ILE A 40 6.43 11.16 21.03
CA ILE A 40 6.20 12.53 20.58
C ILE A 40 5.43 12.42 19.27
N LYS A 41 4.26 13.05 19.18
CA LYS A 41 3.35 12.89 18.03
C LYS A 41 2.85 14.21 17.49
N LYS A 42 2.54 14.22 16.20
CA LYS A 42 1.94 15.35 15.51
C LYS A 42 0.73 14.93 14.70
N PHE A 43 -0.32 15.74 14.76
CA PHE A 43 -1.55 15.52 14.04
C PHE A 43 -1.52 16.14 12.64
N GLY A 44 -2.03 15.39 11.65
CA GLY A 44 -2.40 15.95 10.36
C GLY A 44 -1.21 16.25 9.43
N ILE A 45 -0.24 15.36 9.32
CA ILE A 45 0.88 15.50 8.37
C ILE A 45 0.45 15.13 6.95
N CYS A 46 0.84 15.96 5.98
CA CYS A 46 0.62 15.74 4.56
C CYS A 46 1.96 15.80 3.80
N ASN A 47 2.45 14.63 3.41
CA ASN A 47 3.66 14.51 2.59
C ASN A 47 3.28 14.24 1.13
N ARG A 48 4.06 14.79 0.18
CA ARG A 48 3.78 14.68 -1.26
C ARG A 48 5.02 14.19 -1.99
N TYR A 49 4.85 13.18 -2.87
CA TYR A 49 5.94 12.56 -3.63
C TYR A 49 5.54 12.47 -5.10
N ASP A 50 6.24 13.19 -5.97
CA ASP A 50 6.03 13.13 -7.43
C ASP A 50 6.84 11.97 -8.02
N LEU A 51 6.17 10.87 -8.31
CA LEU A 51 6.78 9.64 -8.83
C LEU A 51 7.33 9.78 -10.26
N ARG A 52 7.02 10.87 -10.96
CA ARG A 52 7.62 11.21 -12.26
C ARG A 52 9.04 11.72 -12.11
N ARG A 53 9.40 12.25 -10.94
CA ARG A 53 10.71 12.83 -10.64
C ARG A 53 11.66 11.84 -10.03
N GLU A 54 11.22 11.16 -8.98
CA GLU A 54 12.02 10.17 -8.27
C GLU A 54 11.15 9.18 -7.50
N PHE A 55 11.72 8.02 -7.22
CA PHE A 55 11.10 7.06 -6.31
C PHE A 55 11.40 7.45 -4.84
N PRO A 56 10.42 7.46 -3.94
CA PRO A 56 10.54 8.05 -2.60
C PRO A 56 11.21 7.13 -1.56
N ALA A 57 12.32 6.47 -1.92
CA ALA A 57 13.11 5.71 -0.97
C ALA A 57 14.11 6.60 -0.23
N LEU A 58 14.23 6.39 1.08
CA LEU A 58 15.25 7.07 1.87
C LEU A 58 16.66 6.61 1.50
N THR A 59 17.61 7.56 1.53
CA THR A 59 19.04 7.28 1.45
C THR A 59 19.73 7.43 2.80
N LEU A 60 19.10 8.07 3.77
CA LEU A 60 19.58 8.20 5.15
C LEU A 60 19.76 6.85 5.85
N ARG A 61 18.96 5.87 5.45
CA ARG A 61 19.09 4.44 5.76
C ARG A 61 18.43 3.62 4.67
N LYS A 62 18.80 2.33 4.55
CA LYS A 62 18.25 1.46 3.51
C LYS A 62 16.80 1.04 3.81
N THR A 63 15.91 1.18 2.84
CA THR A 63 14.60 0.52 2.83
C THR A 63 14.68 -0.75 1.99
N ALA A 64 14.20 -1.89 2.51
CA ALA A 64 14.23 -3.16 1.80
C ALA A 64 13.12 -3.23 0.75
N LEU A 65 13.33 -2.61 -0.42
CA LEU A 65 12.31 -2.42 -1.45
C LEU A 65 11.70 -3.74 -1.98
N ARG A 66 12.50 -4.81 -2.07
CA ARG A 66 11.98 -6.14 -2.48
C ARG A 66 10.99 -6.69 -1.45
N SER A 67 11.29 -6.57 -0.16
CA SER A 67 10.36 -6.99 0.90
C SER A 67 9.13 -6.09 0.97
N ALA A 68 9.27 -4.79 0.71
CA ALA A 68 8.15 -3.86 0.62
C ALA A 68 7.23 -4.22 -0.56
N MET A 69 7.80 -4.64 -1.71
CA MET A 69 7.03 -5.13 -2.85
C MET A 69 6.33 -6.46 -2.54
N ASP A 70 7.02 -7.41 -1.92
CA ASP A 70 6.44 -8.70 -1.53
C ASP A 70 5.21 -8.50 -0.63
N GLU A 71 5.31 -7.63 0.37
CA GLU A 71 4.19 -7.33 1.27
C GLU A 71 3.03 -6.62 0.55
N ILE A 72 3.29 -5.65 -0.32
CA ILE A 72 2.20 -4.97 -1.03
C ILE A 72 1.52 -5.92 -2.03
N LEU A 73 2.24 -6.86 -2.65
CA LEU A 73 1.67 -7.92 -3.47
C LEU A 73 0.87 -8.91 -2.63
N TRP A 74 1.35 -9.26 -1.43
CA TRP A 74 0.60 -10.11 -0.50
C TRP A 74 -0.74 -9.48 -0.12
N ILE A 75 -0.77 -8.19 0.19
CA ILE A 75 -2.00 -7.46 0.57
C ILE A 75 -2.93 -7.27 -0.64
N TRP A 76 -2.42 -6.75 -1.77
CA TRP A 76 -3.26 -6.26 -2.86
C TRP A 76 -3.49 -7.26 -3.99
N GLN A 77 -2.51 -8.10 -4.30
CA GLN A 77 -2.59 -9.06 -5.39
C GLN A 77 -3.13 -10.41 -4.89
N LYS A 78 -2.47 -11.00 -3.88
CA LYS A 78 -2.91 -12.26 -3.28
C LYS A 78 -4.15 -12.09 -2.41
N LYS A 79 -4.39 -10.89 -1.87
CA LYS A 79 -5.50 -10.56 -0.96
C LYS A 79 -5.51 -11.50 0.23
N SER A 80 -4.34 -11.89 0.68
CA SER A 80 -4.15 -12.86 1.74
C SER A 80 -4.10 -12.18 3.11
N ASN A 81 -4.50 -12.93 4.13
CA ASN A 81 -4.34 -12.63 5.54
C ASN A 81 -3.50 -13.71 6.25
N ASN A 82 -2.84 -14.60 5.50
CA ASN A 82 -1.99 -15.64 6.06
C ASN A 82 -0.51 -15.33 5.76
N ILE A 83 0.32 -15.29 6.82
CA ILE A 83 1.75 -14.98 6.70
C ILE A 83 2.54 -16.05 5.95
N LYS A 84 2.00 -17.27 5.77
CA LYS A 84 2.63 -18.32 4.96
C LYS A 84 2.71 -17.95 3.47
N ASP A 85 1.91 -16.99 3.02
CA ASP A 85 1.91 -16.45 1.66
C ASP A 85 2.89 -15.28 1.50
N LEU A 86 3.57 -14.87 2.58
CA LEU A 86 4.53 -13.77 2.63
C LEU A 86 5.94 -14.33 2.89
N ASN A 87 6.96 -13.83 2.17
CA ASN A 87 8.33 -14.31 2.36
C ASN A 87 9.06 -13.63 3.53
N SER A 88 8.59 -12.48 3.99
CA SER A 88 9.19 -11.76 5.12
C SER A 88 8.52 -12.12 6.44
N HIS A 89 9.27 -11.97 7.55
CA HIS A 89 8.81 -12.29 8.91
C HIS A 89 8.26 -11.08 9.68
N ILE A 90 7.92 -10.00 8.98
CA ILE A 90 7.51 -8.74 9.62
C ILE A 90 6.14 -8.82 10.31
N TRP A 91 5.34 -9.83 9.99
CA TRP A 91 3.99 -10.04 10.53
C TRP A 91 3.91 -11.17 11.58
N ASP A 92 5.00 -11.86 11.87
CA ASP A 92 5.01 -13.04 12.76
C ASP A 92 4.43 -12.76 14.15
N SER A 93 4.68 -11.56 14.69
CA SER A 93 4.18 -11.16 16.02
C SER A 93 2.67 -10.95 16.11
N TRP A 94 1.99 -10.83 14.98
CA TRP A 94 0.54 -10.62 14.90
C TRP A 94 -0.24 -11.83 14.39
N ALA A 95 0.46 -12.86 13.92
CA ALA A 95 -0.17 -14.06 13.41
C ALA A 95 -0.56 -15.03 14.52
N ASP A 96 -1.69 -15.70 14.36
CA ASP A 96 -2.08 -16.82 15.19
C ASP A 96 -1.27 -18.09 14.86
N LYS A 97 -1.55 -19.18 15.58
CA LYS A 97 -0.90 -20.49 15.38
C LYS A 97 -1.05 -21.06 13.96
N ASP A 98 -2.06 -20.65 13.22
CA ASP A 98 -2.35 -21.10 11.85
C ASP A 98 -1.72 -20.17 10.81
N GLY A 99 -1.10 -19.08 11.26
CA GLY A 99 -0.45 -18.05 10.43
C GLY A 99 -1.41 -16.97 9.97
N SER A 100 -2.61 -16.87 10.53
CA SER A 100 -3.59 -15.85 10.16
C SER A 100 -3.45 -14.57 10.98
N ILE A 101 -3.61 -13.42 10.34
CA ILE A 101 -3.77 -12.11 10.99
C ILE A 101 -5.25 -11.71 11.11
N GLY A 102 -6.15 -12.67 11.00
CA GLY A 102 -7.59 -12.45 11.06
C GLY A 102 -8.14 -11.78 9.82
N LYS A 103 -9.27 -11.08 9.95
CA LYS A 103 -9.94 -10.39 8.82
C LYS A 103 -9.29 -9.05 8.44
N ALA A 104 -7.97 -8.95 8.56
CA ALA A 104 -7.21 -7.72 8.33
C ALA A 104 -6.63 -7.64 6.90
N TYR A 105 -6.25 -6.45 6.50
CA TYR A 105 -5.50 -6.11 5.27
C TYR A 105 -6.03 -6.80 3.99
N GLY A 106 -5.33 -7.79 3.45
CA GLY A 106 -5.68 -8.45 2.18
C GLY A 106 -7.08 -9.06 2.20
N TYR A 107 -7.51 -9.60 3.33
CA TYR A 107 -8.87 -10.13 3.48
C TYR A 107 -9.94 -9.08 3.12
N GLN A 108 -9.78 -7.84 3.57
CA GLN A 108 -10.74 -6.77 3.31
C GLN A 108 -10.75 -6.34 1.83
N LEU A 109 -9.60 -6.39 1.17
CA LEU A 109 -9.53 -6.12 -0.27
C LEU A 109 -10.18 -7.20 -1.11
N GLY A 110 -10.16 -8.46 -0.64
CA GLY A 110 -10.75 -9.61 -1.33
C GLY A 110 -12.27 -9.78 -1.12
N LYS A 111 -12.89 -9.04 -0.19
CA LYS A 111 -14.36 -9.09 0.00
C LYS A 111 -15.09 -8.65 -1.25
N LEU A 112 -16.12 -9.40 -1.64
CA LEU A 112 -16.96 -9.10 -2.80
C LEU A 112 -18.07 -8.13 -2.42
N TYR A 113 -18.25 -7.10 -3.24
CA TYR A 113 -19.31 -6.11 -3.11
C TYR A 113 -20.12 -6.00 -4.41
N PRO A 114 -21.45 -5.78 -4.34
CA PRO A 114 -22.29 -5.58 -5.51
C PRO A 114 -22.12 -4.18 -6.10
N TYR A 115 -21.98 -4.08 -7.42
CA TYR A 115 -21.83 -2.82 -8.13
C TYR A 115 -22.87 -2.70 -9.25
N LYS A 116 -23.65 -1.61 -9.23
CA LYS A 116 -24.70 -1.34 -10.23
C LYS A 116 -24.14 -0.85 -11.57
N ASP A 117 -22.94 -0.29 -11.56
CA ASP A 117 -22.26 0.32 -12.72
C ASP A 117 -21.33 -0.64 -13.46
N VAL A 118 -21.19 -1.88 -12.98
CA VAL A 118 -20.39 -2.91 -13.65
C VAL A 118 -21.22 -3.62 -14.71
N THR A 119 -20.68 -3.66 -15.94
CA THR A 119 -21.31 -4.31 -17.10
C THR A 119 -20.39 -5.36 -17.70
N LEU A 120 -20.96 -6.30 -18.46
CA LEU A 120 -20.14 -7.32 -19.15
C LEU A 120 -19.17 -6.69 -20.16
N ASP A 121 -19.59 -5.67 -20.89
CA ASP A 121 -18.72 -4.99 -21.86
C ASP A 121 -17.59 -4.21 -21.15
N GLY A 122 -17.90 -3.59 -20.01
CA GLY A 122 -16.89 -2.97 -19.16
C GLY A 122 -15.88 -3.99 -18.61
N LEU A 123 -16.34 -5.19 -18.23
CA LEU A 123 -15.43 -6.28 -17.79
C LEU A 123 -14.50 -6.74 -18.92
N LYS A 124 -15.03 -6.94 -20.13
CA LYS A 124 -14.22 -7.29 -21.31
C LYS A 124 -13.19 -6.22 -21.66
N LYS A 125 -13.54 -4.95 -21.51
CA LYS A 125 -12.62 -3.83 -21.73
C LYS A 125 -11.56 -3.76 -20.63
N ALA A 126 -11.97 -3.95 -19.37
CA ALA A 126 -11.06 -3.82 -18.22
C ALA A 126 -10.10 -5.01 -18.08
N PHE A 127 -10.52 -6.23 -18.44
CA PHE A 127 -9.75 -7.46 -18.24
C PHE A 127 -9.71 -8.26 -19.54
N THR A 128 -8.72 -7.98 -20.38
CA THR A 128 -8.61 -8.51 -21.74
C THR A 128 -8.29 -10.02 -21.80
N ASP A 129 -7.73 -10.56 -20.71
CA ASP A 129 -7.49 -11.99 -20.52
C ASP A 129 -8.71 -12.72 -19.93
N GLY A 130 -9.74 -11.96 -19.52
CA GLY A 130 -10.96 -12.50 -18.92
C GLY A 130 -11.96 -13.01 -19.96
N LYS A 131 -12.68 -14.05 -19.58
CA LYS A 131 -13.76 -14.65 -20.37
C LYS A 131 -15.03 -14.72 -19.52
N TYR A 132 -16.16 -14.45 -20.20
CA TYR A 132 -17.47 -14.71 -19.62
C TYR A 132 -17.74 -16.22 -19.61
N MET A 133 -18.24 -16.70 -18.48
CA MET A 133 -18.68 -18.07 -18.30
C MET A 133 -20.00 -18.07 -17.55
N LYS A 134 -20.83 -19.05 -17.83
CA LYS A 134 -22.00 -19.38 -17.03
C LYS A 134 -21.74 -20.73 -16.37
N ASP A 135 -21.86 -20.78 -15.06
CA ASP A 135 -21.83 -22.04 -14.34
C ASP A 135 -23.15 -22.76 -14.60
N GLU A 136 -23.10 -23.86 -15.32
CA GLU A 136 -24.29 -24.65 -15.69
C GLU A 136 -24.97 -25.29 -14.45
N PHE A 137 -24.22 -25.56 -13.37
CA PHE A 137 -24.73 -26.16 -12.14
C PHE A 137 -25.31 -25.12 -11.18
N ALA A 138 -24.63 -24.00 -10.98
CA ALA A 138 -25.08 -22.95 -10.08
C ALA A 138 -25.89 -21.85 -10.77
N GLY A 139 -25.93 -21.83 -12.09
CA GLY A 139 -26.62 -20.79 -12.88
C GLY A 139 -26.01 -19.40 -12.74
N THR A 140 -24.76 -19.31 -12.25
CA THR A 140 -24.09 -18.06 -11.91
C THR A 140 -23.27 -17.57 -13.09
N ASP A 141 -23.48 -16.33 -13.50
CA ASP A 141 -22.61 -15.66 -14.47
C ASP A 141 -21.28 -15.27 -13.83
N MET A 142 -20.17 -15.58 -14.49
CA MET A 142 -18.82 -15.28 -14.01
C MET A 142 -17.98 -14.63 -15.08
N PHE A 143 -17.02 -13.79 -14.68
CA PHE A 143 -15.98 -13.26 -15.55
C PHE A 143 -14.63 -13.61 -14.96
N VAL A 144 -13.86 -14.47 -15.62
CA VAL A 144 -12.68 -15.15 -15.09
C VAL A 144 -11.57 -15.24 -16.12
N ALA A 145 -10.31 -15.29 -15.68
CA ALA A 145 -9.20 -15.76 -16.50
C ALA A 145 -9.00 -17.26 -16.30
N LYS A 146 -8.66 -17.98 -17.40
CA LYS A 146 -8.42 -19.41 -17.40
C LYS A 146 -7.04 -19.77 -17.97
N ASN A 147 -6.48 -20.85 -17.44
CA ASN A 147 -5.36 -21.55 -18.06
C ASN A 147 -5.83 -22.98 -18.35
N GLY A 148 -6.08 -23.29 -19.65
CA GLY A 148 -6.79 -24.50 -20.03
C GLY A 148 -8.22 -24.52 -19.47
N ASP A 149 -8.58 -25.57 -18.72
CA ASP A 149 -9.88 -25.69 -18.07
C ASP A 149 -9.90 -25.08 -16.65
N ASP A 150 -8.73 -24.77 -16.08
CA ASP A 150 -8.62 -24.24 -14.73
C ASP A 150 -8.91 -22.74 -14.68
N VAL A 151 -9.71 -22.32 -13.70
CA VAL A 151 -9.93 -20.89 -13.38
C VAL A 151 -8.75 -20.44 -12.51
N VAL A 152 -7.91 -19.61 -13.10
CA VAL A 152 -6.72 -19.09 -12.41
C VAL A 152 -6.98 -17.74 -11.72
N ARG A 153 -8.08 -17.06 -12.12
CA ARG A 153 -8.39 -15.73 -11.58
C ARG A 153 -9.87 -15.39 -11.69
N TRP A 154 -10.42 -14.85 -10.61
CA TRP A 154 -11.79 -14.33 -10.56
C TRP A 154 -11.78 -12.82 -10.65
N TYR A 155 -12.46 -12.25 -11.64
CA TYR A 155 -12.62 -10.81 -11.78
C TYR A 155 -13.97 -10.33 -11.25
N ALA A 156 -15.05 -11.04 -11.59
CA ALA A 156 -16.40 -10.71 -11.17
C ALA A 156 -17.31 -11.94 -11.17
N MET A 157 -18.31 -11.92 -10.29
CA MET A 157 -19.37 -12.94 -10.20
C MET A 157 -20.72 -12.25 -10.10
N LYS A 158 -21.73 -12.74 -10.79
CA LYS A 158 -23.08 -12.17 -10.76
C LYS A 158 -23.88 -12.82 -9.64
N ILE A 159 -24.16 -12.09 -8.57
CA ILE A 159 -24.93 -12.54 -7.41
C ILE A 159 -26.15 -11.63 -7.28
N GLY A 160 -27.36 -12.21 -7.14
CA GLY A 160 -28.59 -11.44 -7.02
C GLY A 160 -28.85 -10.49 -8.21
N GLY A 161 -28.42 -10.88 -9.42
CA GLY A 161 -28.57 -10.08 -10.64
C GLY A 161 -27.56 -8.96 -10.84
N MET A 162 -26.68 -8.71 -9.87
CA MET A 162 -25.61 -7.70 -9.94
C MET A 162 -24.22 -8.34 -10.03
N TRP A 163 -23.31 -7.68 -10.76
CA TRP A 163 -21.91 -8.04 -10.75
C TRP A 163 -21.29 -7.67 -9.40
N ASN A 164 -20.65 -8.64 -8.78
CA ASN A 164 -19.90 -8.48 -7.54
C ASN A 164 -18.41 -8.58 -7.86
N MET A 165 -17.64 -7.68 -7.30
CA MET A 165 -16.18 -7.62 -7.46
C MET A 165 -15.53 -7.33 -6.11
N ASP A 166 -14.28 -7.72 -5.96
CA ASP A 166 -13.44 -7.22 -4.89
C ASP A 166 -12.97 -5.77 -5.18
N GLN A 167 -12.45 -5.12 -4.16
CA GLN A 167 -12.08 -3.71 -4.24
C GLN A 167 -10.94 -3.45 -5.25
N VAL A 168 -9.99 -4.38 -5.41
CA VAL A 168 -8.84 -4.22 -6.33
C VAL A 168 -9.31 -4.33 -7.77
N ASN A 169 -10.14 -5.34 -8.08
CA ASN A 169 -10.72 -5.51 -9.39
C ASN A 169 -11.63 -4.33 -9.76
N LYS A 170 -12.46 -3.85 -8.80
CA LYS A 170 -13.32 -2.69 -9.04
C LYS A 170 -12.52 -1.42 -9.32
N MET A 171 -11.44 -1.18 -8.58
CA MET A 171 -10.55 -0.04 -8.84
C MET A 171 -9.93 -0.10 -10.25
N ILE A 172 -9.39 -1.26 -10.67
CA ILE A 172 -8.84 -1.44 -12.03
C ILE A 172 -9.94 -1.27 -13.09
N TYR A 173 -11.13 -1.83 -12.84
CA TYR A 173 -12.29 -1.65 -13.71
C TYR A 173 -12.62 -0.18 -13.92
N ASP A 174 -12.69 0.60 -12.85
CA ASP A 174 -13.02 2.03 -12.91
C ASP A 174 -11.93 2.84 -13.62
N LEU A 175 -10.67 2.60 -13.31
CA LEU A 175 -9.55 3.29 -13.96
C LEU A 175 -9.53 3.06 -15.49
N ARG A 176 -9.90 1.86 -15.94
CA ARG A 176 -9.94 1.52 -17.38
C ARG A 176 -11.23 1.96 -18.10
N ASN A 177 -12.35 2.06 -17.40
CA ASN A 177 -13.63 2.41 -17.99
C ASN A 177 -14.03 3.87 -17.80
N ALA A 178 -13.73 4.45 -16.63
CA ALA A 178 -14.13 5.80 -16.25
C ALA A 178 -13.01 6.50 -15.44
N PRO A 179 -11.81 6.72 -16.04
CA PRO A 179 -10.62 7.18 -15.30
C PRO A 179 -10.83 8.48 -14.54
N PHE A 180 -11.69 9.39 -15.03
CA PHE A 180 -11.98 10.66 -14.37
C PHE A 180 -13.06 10.57 -13.28
N SER A 181 -13.47 9.36 -12.89
CA SER A 181 -14.38 9.14 -11.76
C SER A 181 -13.76 9.64 -10.46
N ARG A 182 -14.57 10.34 -9.66
CA ARG A 182 -14.18 10.82 -8.31
C ARG A 182 -14.53 9.80 -7.21
N ARG A 183 -14.87 8.55 -7.59
CA ARG A 183 -15.36 7.49 -6.71
C ARG A 183 -14.40 6.31 -6.61
N ILE A 184 -13.19 6.45 -7.15
CA ILE A 184 -12.19 5.36 -7.16
C ILE A 184 -11.49 5.37 -5.80
N ILE A 185 -11.93 4.51 -4.91
CA ILE A 185 -11.44 4.39 -3.54
C ILE A 185 -11.41 2.93 -3.11
N THR A 186 -10.44 2.59 -2.28
CA THR A 186 -10.40 1.34 -1.52
C THR A 186 -10.32 1.63 -0.04
N SER A 187 -10.94 0.81 0.79
CA SER A 187 -10.87 0.91 2.25
C SER A 187 -10.80 -0.47 2.87
N ILE A 188 -9.84 -0.64 3.78
CA ILE A 188 -9.64 -1.88 4.52
C ILE A 188 -10.01 -1.74 6.00
N TYR A 189 -10.51 -0.56 6.41
CA TYR A 189 -11.03 -0.33 7.75
C TYR A 189 -12.53 -0.63 7.77
N ASN A 190 -12.88 -1.83 8.16
CA ASN A 190 -14.26 -2.30 8.20
C ASN A 190 -14.70 -2.52 9.65
N PHE A 191 -15.65 -1.71 10.10
CA PHE A 191 -16.13 -1.73 11.49
C PHE A 191 -16.75 -3.05 11.92
N GLU A 192 -17.38 -3.79 10.98
CA GLU A 192 -17.99 -5.09 11.28
C GLU A 192 -16.96 -6.16 11.62
N ASP A 193 -15.76 -6.06 11.08
CA ASP A 193 -14.71 -7.07 11.20
C ASP A 193 -13.58 -6.68 12.18
N LEU A 194 -13.60 -5.49 12.78
CA LEU A 194 -12.48 -4.99 13.60
C LEU A 194 -12.09 -5.93 14.74
N THR A 195 -13.07 -6.57 15.39
CA THR A 195 -12.80 -7.49 16.52
C THR A 195 -12.12 -8.79 16.09
N GLU A 196 -12.16 -9.09 14.79
CA GLU A 196 -11.53 -10.28 14.20
C GLU A 196 -10.19 -9.94 13.50
N MET A 197 -9.69 -8.71 13.66
CA MET A 197 -8.40 -8.28 13.15
C MET A 197 -7.33 -8.36 14.22
N ALA A 198 -6.21 -9.02 13.95
CA ALA A 198 -5.05 -9.04 14.85
C ALA A 198 -4.45 -7.64 15.04
N LEU A 199 -4.49 -6.81 13.99
CA LEU A 199 -4.07 -5.42 14.01
C LEU A 199 -5.03 -4.56 13.16
N TYR A 200 -5.55 -3.49 13.75
CA TYR A 200 -6.36 -2.51 13.00
C TYR A 200 -5.50 -1.82 11.95
N PRO A 201 -5.95 -1.75 10.68
CA PRO A 201 -5.15 -1.20 9.59
C PRO A 201 -4.67 0.22 9.87
N CYS A 202 -3.35 0.45 9.79
CA CYS A 202 -2.77 1.78 9.91
C CYS A 202 -2.92 2.56 8.61
N ALA A 203 -2.44 2.02 7.50
CA ALA A 203 -2.71 2.48 6.15
C ALA A 203 -4.07 1.93 5.70
N TYR A 204 -5.13 2.69 5.89
CA TYR A 204 -6.48 2.14 5.87
C TYR A 204 -7.29 2.42 4.60
N SER A 205 -6.92 3.40 3.80
CA SER A 205 -7.61 3.67 2.53
C SER A 205 -6.70 4.32 1.49
N MET A 206 -7.04 4.05 0.21
CA MET A 206 -6.45 4.70 -0.94
C MET A 206 -7.55 5.37 -1.76
N THR A 207 -7.33 6.64 -2.12
CA THR A 207 -8.18 7.36 -3.08
C THR A 207 -7.35 7.61 -4.33
N PHE A 208 -7.88 7.24 -5.49
CA PHE A 208 -7.23 7.43 -6.77
C PHE A 208 -7.90 8.56 -7.56
N ASN A 209 -7.09 9.33 -8.26
CA ASN A 209 -7.54 10.42 -9.13
C ASN A 209 -6.68 10.46 -10.38
N VAL A 210 -7.32 10.63 -11.53
CA VAL A 210 -6.62 10.72 -12.80
C VAL A 210 -6.67 12.16 -13.30
N THR A 211 -5.49 12.66 -13.65
CA THR A 211 -5.31 13.94 -14.34
C THR A 211 -4.72 13.69 -15.73
N GLN A 212 -4.50 14.75 -16.50
CA GLN A 212 -3.90 14.66 -17.81
C GLN A 212 -2.61 15.48 -17.83
N ASP A 213 -1.54 14.88 -18.32
CA ASP A 213 -0.29 15.58 -18.58
C ASP A 213 -0.50 16.56 -19.73
N LYS A 214 -0.10 17.82 -19.51
CA LYS A 214 -0.41 18.90 -20.46
C LYS A 214 0.42 18.81 -21.74
N ASP A 215 1.61 18.24 -21.67
CA ASP A 215 2.54 18.23 -22.81
C ASP A 215 2.29 16.99 -23.69
N SER A 216 2.12 15.85 -23.09
CA SER A 216 1.92 14.57 -23.81
C SER A 216 0.45 14.18 -24.03
N GLY A 217 -0.48 14.80 -23.29
CA GLY A 217 -1.89 14.41 -23.30
C GLY A 217 -2.19 13.05 -22.63
N ARG A 218 -1.17 12.38 -22.09
CA ARG A 218 -1.34 11.07 -21.42
C ARG A 218 -2.01 11.22 -20.07
N LEU A 219 -2.72 10.18 -19.66
CA LEU A 219 -3.35 10.10 -18.34
C LEU A 219 -2.27 9.90 -17.26
N VAL A 220 -2.47 10.55 -16.13
CA VAL A 220 -1.58 10.51 -14.96
C VAL A 220 -2.35 10.02 -13.75
N LEU A 221 -1.93 8.90 -13.17
CA LEU A 221 -2.54 8.32 -11.98
C LEU A 221 -1.94 8.94 -10.73
N ASN A 222 -2.74 9.66 -9.97
CA ASN A 222 -2.40 10.18 -8.64
C ASN A 222 -3.12 9.38 -7.56
N ALA A 223 -2.55 9.34 -6.36
CA ALA A 223 -3.16 8.64 -5.25
C ALA A 223 -2.96 9.37 -3.92
N ILE A 224 -3.96 9.25 -3.03
CA ILE A 224 -3.84 9.64 -1.62
C ILE A 224 -3.85 8.37 -0.77
N LEU A 225 -2.79 8.15 -0.01
CA LEU A 225 -2.74 7.17 1.05
C LEU A 225 -3.20 7.83 2.35
N ASN A 226 -4.28 7.33 2.95
CA ASN A 226 -4.73 7.74 4.27
C ASN A 226 -4.24 6.76 5.33
N GLN A 227 -3.49 7.27 6.28
CA GLN A 227 -2.91 6.52 7.37
C GLN A 227 -3.32 7.13 8.71
N ARG A 228 -3.98 6.33 9.59
CA ARG A 228 -4.44 6.80 10.89
C ARG A 228 -3.32 6.93 11.91
N SER A 229 -2.24 6.16 11.75
CA SER A 229 -1.14 6.06 12.70
C SER A 229 0.13 5.60 11.98
N ASN A 230 1.26 6.26 12.24
CA ASN A 230 2.53 5.94 11.60
C ASN A 230 3.70 6.08 12.58
N ASP A 231 4.34 4.94 12.92
CA ASP A 231 5.67 4.94 13.52
C ASP A 231 6.69 5.39 12.47
N ILE A 232 7.18 6.60 12.61
CA ILE A 232 8.02 7.25 11.62
C ILE A 232 9.34 6.51 11.41
N LEU A 233 9.93 5.94 12.46
CA LEU A 233 11.18 5.19 12.33
C LEU A 233 10.96 3.81 11.72
N ALA A 234 10.02 3.03 12.23
CA ALA A 234 9.84 1.64 11.80
C ALA A 234 9.12 1.55 10.43
N ALA A 235 7.98 2.26 10.28
CA ALA A 235 7.07 2.10 9.15
C ALA A 235 7.02 3.30 8.19
N GLY A 236 7.52 4.49 8.56
CA GLY A 236 7.30 5.72 7.82
C GLY A 236 7.66 5.64 6.35
N ASN A 237 8.90 5.29 6.03
CA ASN A 237 9.31 5.16 4.62
C ASN A 237 8.92 3.81 3.99
N TRP A 238 8.74 2.78 4.80
CA TRP A 238 8.28 1.47 4.33
C TRP A 238 6.93 1.59 3.61
N ASN A 239 5.94 2.15 4.27
CA ASN A 239 4.62 2.34 3.66
C ASN A 239 4.66 3.27 2.44
N VAL A 240 5.44 4.35 2.48
CA VAL A 240 5.61 5.23 1.31
C VAL A 240 6.14 4.45 0.10
N CYS A 241 7.18 3.63 0.27
CA CYS A 241 7.74 2.81 -0.80
C CYS A 241 6.74 1.76 -1.31
N GLN A 242 6.01 1.08 -0.41
CA GLN A 242 4.98 0.11 -0.77
C GLN A 242 3.91 0.72 -1.67
N TYR A 243 3.34 1.85 -1.25
CA TYR A 243 2.25 2.48 -1.98
C TYR A 243 2.73 3.23 -3.23
N ALA A 244 3.99 3.69 -3.27
CA ALA A 244 4.61 4.18 -4.50
C ALA A 244 4.74 3.05 -5.54
N LEU A 245 5.20 1.86 -5.16
CA LEU A 245 5.24 0.68 -6.03
C LEU A 245 3.83 0.30 -6.50
N LEU A 246 2.84 0.32 -5.61
CA LEU A 246 1.45 0.05 -5.98
C LEU A 246 0.94 1.02 -7.05
N VAL A 247 1.16 2.33 -6.86
CA VAL A 247 0.76 3.34 -7.86
C VAL A 247 1.47 3.10 -9.20
N MET A 248 2.76 2.78 -9.19
CA MET A 248 3.52 2.46 -10.40
C MET A 248 2.95 1.23 -11.13
N MET A 249 2.66 0.14 -10.41
CA MET A 249 2.09 -1.08 -10.99
C MET A 249 0.71 -0.83 -11.59
N ILE A 250 -0.17 -0.14 -10.86
CA ILE A 250 -1.53 0.18 -11.34
C ILE A 250 -1.47 1.13 -12.54
N ALA A 251 -0.63 2.16 -12.50
CA ALA A 251 -0.44 3.09 -13.62
C ALA A 251 0.01 2.33 -14.88
N GLN A 252 1.00 1.44 -14.76
CA GLN A 252 1.51 0.63 -15.87
C GLN A 252 0.41 -0.23 -16.50
N VAL A 253 -0.33 -0.99 -15.70
CA VAL A 253 -1.37 -1.88 -16.26
C VAL A 253 -2.60 -1.14 -16.79
N CYS A 254 -2.80 0.12 -16.38
CA CYS A 254 -3.86 0.99 -16.90
C CYS A 254 -3.37 1.94 -18.00
N ASP A 255 -2.14 1.78 -18.51
CA ASP A 255 -1.52 2.64 -19.52
C ASP A 255 -1.53 4.13 -19.13
N MET A 256 -1.15 4.42 -17.89
CA MET A 256 -1.05 5.75 -17.31
C MET A 256 0.38 6.06 -16.88
N ILE A 257 0.69 7.33 -16.71
CA ILE A 257 1.92 7.79 -16.07
C ILE A 257 1.72 7.71 -14.55
N PRO A 258 2.64 7.13 -13.74
CA PRO A 258 2.58 7.26 -12.29
C PRO A 258 2.79 8.73 -11.92
N GLY A 259 1.84 9.30 -11.18
CA GLY A 259 1.80 10.71 -10.83
C GLY A 259 2.28 10.98 -9.41
N GLU A 260 1.45 11.64 -8.64
CA GLU A 260 1.76 12.03 -7.27
C GLU A 260 1.17 11.04 -6.26
N LEU A 261 1.98 10.61 -5.30
CA LEU A 261 1.53 9.96 -4.08
C LEU A 261 1.48 10.99 -2.95
N VAL A 262 0.29 11.26 -2.44
CA VAL A 262 0.05 12.07 -1.25
C VAL A 262 -0.13 11.15 -0.05
N HIS A 263 0.70 11.31 0.98
CA HIS A 263 0.63 10.52 2.20
C HIS A 263 0.07 11.38 3.34
N MET A 264 -1.18 11.10 3.70
CA MET A 264 -1.91 11.77 4.78
C MET A 264 -1.78 10.93 6.05
N ILE A 265 -1.23 11.51 7.11
CA ILE A 265 -1.01 10.83 8.38
C ILE A 265 -1.76 11.58 9.48
N ALA A 266 -2.74 10.93 10.11
CA ALA A 266 -3.48 11.55 11.21
C ALA A 266 -2.63 11.63 12.49
N ASP A 267 -1.93 10.56 12.85
CA ASP A 267 -1.02 10.50 14.02
C ASP A 267 0.37 10.06 13.54
N ALA A 268 1.26 11.02 13.33
CA ALA A 268 2.65 10.79 12.99
C ALA A 268 3.49 10.86 14.28
N HIS A 269 4.16 9.76 14.66
CA HIS A 269 4.82 9.70 15.95
C HIS A 269 6.22 9.09 15.92
N ILE A 270 7.03 9.55 16.88
CA ILE A 270 8.35 9.02 17.19
C ILE A 270 8.29 8.46 18.62
N TYR A 271 8.52 7.17 18.79
CA TYR A 271 8.57 6.55 20.10
C TYR A 271 9.75 7.07 20.92
N ASP A 272 9.62 7.07 22.24
CA ASP A 272 10.62 7.57 23.17
C ASP A 272 12.02 6.92 22.98
N ARG A 273 12.08 5.59 22.73
CA ARG A 273 13.32 4.87 22.42
C ARG A 273 13.84 5.09 21.01
N HIS A 274 13.06 5.75 20.16
CA HIS A 274 13.47 6.10 18.79
C HIS A 274 14.04 7.52 18.67
N ILE A 275 13.89 8.38 19.68
CA ILE A 275 14.23 9.80 19.62
C ILE A 275 15.69 10.01 19.24
N ASP A 276 16.63 9.34 19.92
CA ASP A 276 18.05 9.53 19.66
C ASP A 276 18.47 8.96 18.30
N ILE A 277 17.84 7.89 17.86
CA ILE A 277 18.03 7.32 16.51
C ILE A 277 17.56 8.32 15.45
N ILE A 278 16.40 8.92 15.62
CA ILE A 278 15.86 9.92 14.68
C ILE A 278 16.76 11.17 14.67
N LYS A 279 17.21 11.65 15.83
CA LYS A 279 18.14 12.79 15.91
C LYS A 279 19.42 12.52 15.12
N GLU A 280 19.97 11.32 15.22
CA GLU A 280 21.15 10.91 14.44
C GLU A 280 20.82 10.83 12.95
N LEU A 281 19.69 10.19 12.57
CA LEU A 281 19.30 10.06 11.16
C LEU A 281 19.14 11.40 10.46
N ILE A 282 18.52 12.39 11.08
CA ILE A 282 18.29 13.68 10.46
C ILE A 282 19.57 14.53 10.31
N THR A 283 20.70 14.13 10.93
CA THR A 283 22.02 14.77 10.67
C THR A 283 22.68 14.26 9.39
N ARG A 284 22.29 13.08 8.89
CA ARG A 284 22.90 12.49 7.71
C ARG A 284 22.59 13.32 6.45
N GLU A 285 23.57 13.43 5.55
CA GLU A 285 23.38 14.15 4.29
C GLU A 285 22.62 13.27 3.28
N PRO A 286 21.56 13.81 2.63
CA PRO A 286 20.83 13.09 1.60
C PRO A 286 21.72 12.73 0.41
N LEU A 287 21.68 11.46 -0.03
CA LEU A 287 22.32 10.98 -1.26
C LEU A 287 21.33 11.08 -2.45
N PRO A 288 21.77 10.82 -3.69
CA PRO A 288 20.87 10.72 -4.83
C PRO A 288 19.82 9.63 -4.66
N ALA A 289 18.57 9.90 -5.05
CA ALA A 289 17.50 8.91 -5.02
C ALA A 289 17.81 7.73 -5.96
N PRO A 290 17.37 6.49 -5.64
CA PRO A 290 17.50 5.37 -6.55
C PRO A 290 16.62 5.54 -7.79
N VAL A 291 17.01 4.91 -8.88
CA VAL A 291 16.14 4.71 -10.04
C VAL A 291 15.40 3.40 -9.85
N VAL A 292 14.08 3.48 -9.77
CA VAL A 292 13.21 2.31 -9.61
C VAL A 292 12.34 2.16 -10.85
N LYS A 293 12.35 0.97 -11.43
CA LYS A 293 11.57 0.61 -12.62
C LYS A 293 10.86 -0.72 -12.38
N LEU A 294 9.77 -0.92 -13.10
CA LEU A 294 9.08 -2.20 -13.18
C LEU A 294 9.33 -2.83 -14.55
N ASN A 295 9.26 -4.15 -14.62
CA ASN A 295 9.32 -4.88 -15.90
C ASN A 295 8.20 -4.39 -16.82
N PRO A 296 8.50 -3.76 -17.97
CA PRO A 296 7.51 -3.15 -18.86
C PRO A 296 6.62 -4.18 -19.58
N ASP A 297 7.03 -5.45 -19.60
CA ASP A 297 6.30 -6.53 -20.27
C ASP A 297 5.10 -7.02 -19.47
N VAL A 298 5.03 -6.72 -18.16
CA VAL A 298 3.89 -7.06 -17.32
C VAL A 298 2.70 -6.17 -17.65
N LYS A 299 1.60 -6.78 -18.14
CA LYS A 299 0.38 -6.09 -18.58
C LYS A 299 -0.83 -6.33 -17.70
N ASN A 300 -0.77 -7.28 -16.78
CA ASN A 300 -1.82 -7.56 -15.82
C ASN A 300 -1.26 -7.38 -14.41
N PHE A 301 -2.03 -6.72 -13.53
CA PHE A 301 -1.63 -6.46 -12.14
C PHE A 301 -1.27 -7.74 -11.37
N TYR A 302 -1.96 -8.82 -11.69
CA TYR A 302 -1.78 -10.10 -11.00
C TYR A 302 -0.57 -10.91 -11.49
N ASP A 303 0.12 -10.46 -12.52
CA ASP A 303 1.30 -11.14 -13.06
C ASP A 303 2.61 -10.55 -12.51
N PHE A 304 2.54 -9.42 -11.78
CA PHE A 304 3.71 -8.88 -11.09
C PHE A 304 4.25 -9.83 -10.02
N THR A 305 5.55 -9.94 -9.98
CA THR A 305 6.33 -10.62 -8.96
C THR A 305 7.39 -9.68 -8.39
N VAL A 306 8.04 -10.07 -7.31
CA VAL A 306 9.16 -9.29 -6.74
C VAL A 306 10.34 -9.19 -7.71
N ASP A 307 10.48 -10.11 -8.66
CA ASP A 307 11.56 -10.12 -9.65
C ASP A 307 11.36 -9.08 -10.76
N ASP A 308 10.15 -8.55 -10.92
CA ASP A 308 9.84 -7.47 -11.85
C ASP A 308 10.29 -6.09 -11.34
N LEU A 309 10.80 -6.01 -10.09
CA LEU A 309 11.35 -4.79 -9.51
C LEU A 309 12.82 -4.63 -9.87
N MET A 310 13.13 -3.61 -10.62
CA MET A 310 14.50 -3.20 -10.95
C MET A 310 14.89 -1.96 -10.15
N VAL A 311 15.98 -2.04 -9.39
CA VAL A 311 16.51 -0.94 -8.56
C VAL A 311 17.95 -0.67 -8.96
N GLU A 312 18.21 0.54 -9.45
CA GLU A 312 19.53 0.98 -9.90
C GLU A 312 20.02 2.13 -8.99
N ASN A 313 21.32 2.17 -8.75
CA ASN A 313 22.01 3.27 -8.05
C ASN A 313 21.49 3.55 -6.63
N TYR A 314 20.99 2.55 -5.92
CA TYR A 314 20.51 2.72 -4.56
C TYR A 314 21.67 2.69 -3.54
N GLN A 315 22.26 3.87 -3.33
CA GLN A 315 23.27 4.11 -2.30
C GLN A 315 22.60 4.64 -1.03
N THR A 316 23.03 4.19 0.13
CA THR A 316 22.48 4.60 1.41
C THR A 316 23.58 4.72 2.46
N HIS A 317 23.31 5.52 3.49
CA HIS A 317 24.09 5.44 4.73
C HIS A 317 23.95 4.07 5.39
N PRO A 318 24.86 3.71 6.31
CA PRO A 318 24.79 2.45 7.04
C PRO A 318 23.44 2.24 7.72
N GLN A 319 22.95 0.98 7.66
CA GLN A 319 21.68 0.61 8.27
C GLN A 319 21.77 0.65 9.79
N ILE A 320 20.74 1.15 10.43
CA ILE A 320 20.55 1.08 11.87
C ILE A 320 19.99 -0.31 12.20
N LYS A 321 20.68 -1.00 13.08
CA LYS A 321 20.29 -2.34 13.53
C LYS A 321 19.57 -2.27 14.89
N ASN A 322 18.83 -3.33 15.20
CA ASN A 322 18.19 -3.51 16.52
C ASN A 322 17.26 -2.36 16.93
N ILE A 323 16.52 -1.83 15.96
CA ILE A 323 15.46 -0.84 16.26
C ILE A 323 14.41 -1.54 17.14
N PRO A 324 14.16 -1.05 18.38
CA PRO A 324 13.14 -1.64 19.22
C PRO A 324 11.74 -1.43 18.61
N VAL A 325 10.85 -2.39 18.79
CA VAL A 325 9.46 -2.33 18.31
C VAL A 325 8.53 -2.34 19.50
N ALA A 326 7.60 -1.39 19.56
CA ALA A 326 6.52 -1.35 20.54
C ALA A 326 5.32 -2.17 20.02
N ILE A 327 4.63 -2.90 20.91
CA ILE A 327 3.52 -3.80 20.59
C ILE A 327 2.25 -3.34 21.28
#